data_beceb99f8eb32a594e04cb00ce0939bc
#
_entry.id   beceb99f8eb32a594e04cb00ce0939bc
#
_cell.length_a   1.000
_cell.length_b   1.000
_cell.length_c   1.000
_cell.angle_alpha   90.00
_cell.angle_beta   90.00
_cell.angle_gamma   90.00
#
_symmetry.space_group_name_H-M   'P 1'
#
loop_
_entity.id
_entity.type
_entity.pdbx_description
1 polymer ?
#
loop_
_entity_poly.entity_id
_entity_poly.type
_entity_poly.pdbx_seq_one_letter_code
_entity_poly.pdbx_strand_id
1 'polypeptide(L)'
;MQKIVIIGGGIVGASAAYLLSKENVQVTLIDSDEPGQATRAAAGIICPWLSKRRNKYWYELAKNSAAFYKELAGTLEGDTGRNSGYKQVSVLALRKTEEKVTELFNLANERHLDAEVMGEIAKLSEEETKQKFPLVKPGFGSVYVSGAARVNGSLFCERLLYAAKENGVKIKSGRAHFSTDGKVRVDGEDEHYDKLIIAAGAWLKELLDEASFHTEVLAQKGQLLELDFSEFQTDEWPVILPPSAKSIVPFDNGKIIVGATHEKAAGFDTKPTAEGKAEILTEVSQFMEGDLASKVAHVAVGTRPYTPDFAPLIGQLPGFESVFLANGLGASGLTTGPYVGKLLADLALGNTVDLALENYEPSKYISR
;
A
#
# COMPACT_ATOMS: atom_id res chain seq x y z
N MET A 1 25.10 -11.30 17.77
CA MET A 1 24.34 -10.74 16.64
C MET A 1 22.94 -10.46 17.17
N GLN A 2 22.43 -9.25 17.01
CA GLN A 2 21.11 -8.84 17.47
C GLN A 2 20.02 -9.66 16.76
N LYS A 3 19.04 -10.12 17.52
CA LYS A 3 17.90 -10.89 16.98
C LYS A 3 16.69 -9.98 16.83
N ILE A 4 16.17 -9.89 15.61
CA ILE A 4 14.97 -9.11 15.29
C ILE A 4 13.88 -10.05 14.83
N VAL A 5 12.72 -10.01 15.48
CA VAL A 5 11.53 -10.74 15.07
C VAL A 5 10.56 -9.76 14.39
N ILE A 6 9.95 -10.19 13.31
CA ILE A 6 8.93 -9.43 12.56
C ILE A 6 7.64 -10.25 12.54
N ILE A 7 6.55 -9.69 13.02
CA ILE A 7 5.22 -10.28 12.95
C ILE A 7 4.44 -9.62 11.80
N GLY A 8 4.10 -10.41 10.77
CA GLY A 8 3.37 -10.00 9.57
C GLY A 8 4.28 -9.87 8.34
N GLY A 9 3.97 -10.65 7.30
CA GLY A 9 4.66 -10.72 6.01
C GLY A 9 4.00 -9.89 4.90
N GLY A 10 3.12 -8.93 5.25
CA GLY A 10 2.59 -7.95 4.31
C GLY A 10 3.65 -6.94 3.86
N ILE A 11 3.26 -5.95 3.05
CA ILE A 11 4.20 -4.99 2.42
C ILE A 11 5.13 -4.29 3.42
N VAL A 12 4.66 -3.98 4.63
CA VAL A 12 5.47 -3.32 5.67
C VAL A 12 6.54 -4.28 6.21
N GLY A 13 6.11 -5.47 6.68
CA GLY A 13 7.03 -6.44 7.28
C GLY A 13 7.98 -7.06 6.26
N ALA A 14 7.53 -7.32 5.02
CA ALA A 14 8.38 -7.81 3.95
C ALA A 14 9.47 -6.79 3.57
N SER A 15 9.12 -5.49 3.53
CA SER A 15 10.11 -4.43 3.28
C SER A 15 11.12 -4.31 4.42
N ALA A 16 10.65 -4.35 5.68
CA ALA A 16 11.53 -4.34 6.84
C ALA A 16 12.48 -5.56 6.84
N ALA A 17 11.95 -6.76 6.56
CA ALA A 17 12.74 -7.99 6.50
C ALA A 17 13.83 -7.93 5.42
N TYR A 18 13.50 -7.45 4.22
CA TYR A 18 14.45 -7.30 3.14
C TYR A 18 15.55 -6.30 3.47
N LEU A 19 15.20 -5.14 4.03
CA LEU A 19 16.19 -4.13 4.41
C LEU A 19 17.10 -4.62 5.53
N LEU A 20 16.52 -5.22 6.58
CA LEU A 20 17.28 -5.79 7.69
C LEU A 20 18.15 -6.99 7.28
N SER A 21 17.79 -7.71 6.22
CA SER A 21 18.58 -8.84 5.70
C SER A 21 19.95 -8.42 5.14
N LYS A 22 20.14 -7.12 4.90
CA LYS A 22 21.40 -6.53 4.42
C LYS A 22 22.30 -6.06 5.57
N GLU A 23 21.80 -6.13 6.80
CA GLU A 23 22.48 -5.66 8.01
C GLU A 23 23.06 -6.84 8.82
N ASN A 24 23.94 -6.52 9.76
CA ASN A 24 24.57 -7.54 10.62
C ASN A 24 23.66 -7.95 11.78
N VAL A 25 22.48 -8.47 11.46
CA VAL A 25 21.45 -8.91 12.42
C VAL A 25 20.88 -10.28 12.04
N GLN A 26 20.25 -10.96 12.99
CA GLN A 26 19.47 -12.18 12.70
C GLN A 26 18.00 -11.83 12.64
N VAL A 27 17.35 -12.11 11.49
CA VAL A 27 15.94 -11.78 11.29
C VAL A 27 15.11 -13.05 11.21
N THR A 28 14.00 -13.08 11.96
CA THR A 28 12.93 -14.07 11.81
C THR A 28 11.64 -13.33 11.49
N LEU A 29 11.02 -13.65 10.36
CA LEU A 29 9.70 -13.15 9.99
C LEU A 29 8.66 -14.25 10.19
N ILE A 30 7.54 -13.91 10.83
CA ILE A 30 6.43 -14.82 11.13
C ILE A 30 5.18 -14.29 10.45
N ASP A 31 4.53 -15.13 9.63
CA ASP A 31 3.26 -14.79 8.96
C ASP A 31 2.32 -15.99 8.93
N SER A 32 1.04 -15.76 9.26
CA SER A 32 0.02 -16.80 9.26
C SER A 32 -0.63 -17.03 7.90
N ASP A 33 -0.30 -16.20 6.92
CA ASP A 33 -0.87 -16.25 5.56
C ASP A 33 -2.42 -16.19 5.53
N GLU A 34 -2.99 -15.35 6.41
CA GLU A 34 -4.44 -15.23 6.54
C GLU A 34 -5.11 -14.73 5.25
N PRO A 35 -6.30 -15.25 4.90
CA PRO A 35 -7.06 -14.77 3.76
C PRO A 35 -7.41 -13.28 3.89
N GLY A 36 -7.41 -12.55 2.77
CA GLY A 36 -7.79 -11.14 2.76
C GLY A 36 -6.68 -10.17 3.16
N GLN A 37 -5.42 -10.57 3.10
CA GLN A 37 -4.29 -9.64 3.28
C GLN A 37 -4.40 -8.45 2.32
N ALA A 38 -4.39 -7.22 2.87
CA ALA A 38 -4.58 -5.99 2.09
C ALA A 38 -3.55 -5.81 0.96
N THR A 39 -2.31 -6.23 1.16
CA THR A 39 -1.24 -6.14 0.15
C THR A 39 -1.60 -6.88 -1.14
N ARG A 40 -2.25 -8.05 -1.02
CA ARG A 40 -2.61 -8.90 -2.16
C ARG A 40 -3.83 -8.41 -2.92
N ALA A 41 -4.68 -7.60 -2.28
CA ALA A 41 -5.91 -7.08 -2.85
C ALA A 41 -5.87 -5.55 -3.03
N ALA A 42 -4.70 -4.97 -3.23
CA ALA A 42 -4.54 -3.53 -3.41
C ALA A 42 -4.49 -3.16 -4.90
N ALA A 43 -5.00 -1.96 -5.24
CA ALA A 43 -5.01 -1.48 -6.63
C ALA A 43 -3.61 -1.19 -7.20
N GLY A 44 -2.65 -0.89 -6.32
CA GLY A 44 -1.25 -0.73 -6.74
C GLY A 44 -0.87 0.64 -7.29
N ILE A 45 -1.50 1.72 -6.83
CA ILE A 45 -1.25 3.07 -7.33
C ILE A 45 -0.15 3.75 -6.51
N ILE A 46 0.85 4.33 -7.18
CA ILE A 46 1.88 5.18 -6.59
C ILE A 46 1.79 6.57 -7.22
N CYS A 47 0.90 7.38 -6.69
CA CYS A 47 0.70 8.77 -7.09
C CYS A 47 0.05 9.58 -5.94
N PRO A 48 0.77 9.94 -4.87
CA PRO A 48 0.19 10.68 -3.75
C PRO A 48 -0.05 12.16 -4.07
N TRP A 49 0.67 12.71 -5.04
CA TRP A 49 0.78 14.15 -5.30
C TRP A 49 -0.51 14.80 -5.80
N LEU A 50 -1.45 14.05 -6.36
CA LEU A 50 -2.72 14.55 -6.86
C LEU A 50 -3.87 14.36 -5.86
N SER A 51 -3.57 13.87 -4.65
CA SER A 51 -4.55 13.66 -3.59
C SER A 51 -5.04 14.99 -3.01
N LYS A 52 -6.33 15.10 -2.78
CA LYS A 52 -6.95 16.24 -2.06
C LYS A 52 -7.03 16.03 -0.53
N ARG A 53 -6.40 15.00 0.01
CA ARG A 53 -6.31 14.79 1.46
C ARG A 53 -5.65 15.98 2.14
N ARG A 54 -6.27 16.46 3.22
CA ARG A 54 -5.76 17.62 3.99
C ARG A 54 -4.74 17.23 5.06
N ASN A 55 -4.62 15.96 5.39
CA ASN A 55 -3.66 15.48 6.39
C ASN A 55 -2.23 15.60 5.83
N LYS A 56 -1.47 16.59 6.32
CA LYS A 56 -0.11 16.87 5.88
C LYS A 56 0.87 15.77 6.24
N TYR A 57 0.68 15.11 7.37
CA TYR A 57 1.55 14.01 7.82
C TYR A 57 1.38 12.78 6.93
N TRP A 58 0.14 12.44 6.57
CA TRP A 58 -0.10 11.42 5.56
C TRP A 58 0.57 11.75 4.23
N TYR A 59 0.48 13.01 3.79
CA TYR A 59 1.08 13.44 2.52
C TYR A 59 2.61 13.33 2.55
N GLU A 60 3.25 13.78 3.62
CA GLU A 60 4.69 13.66 3.82
C GLU A 60 5.15 12.20 3.76
N LEU A 61 4.49 11.31 4.50
CA LEU A 61 4.76 9.87 4.48
C LEU A 61 4.60 9.27 3.08
N ALA A 62 3.51 9.61 2.38
CA ALA A 62 3.21 9.07 1.06
C ALA A 62 4.15 9.62 -0.03
N LYS A 63 4.55 10.89 0.05
CA LYS A 63 5.54 11.53 -0.84
C LYS A 63 6.90 10.85 -0.70
N ASN A 64 7.40 10.69 0.53
CA ASN A 64 8.68 10.05 0.80
C ASN A 64 8.67 8.58 0.34
N SER A 65 7.56 7.89 0.54
CA SER A 65 7.41 6.51 0.07
C SER A 65 7.40 6.39 -1.45
N ALA A 66 6.76 7.32 -2.17
CA ALA A 66 6.75 7.30 -3.64
C ALA A 66 8.17 7.48 -4.21
N ALA A 67 9.00 8.33 -3.60
CA ALA A 67 10.41 8.47 -3.96
C ALA A 67 11.20 7.19 -3.66
N PHE A 68 11.02 6.63 -2.47
CA PHE A 68 11.69 5.41 -2.02
C PHE A 68 11.32 4.18 -2.86
N TYR A 69 10.10 4.10 -3.38
CA TYR A 69 9.64 2.96 -4.19
C TYR A 69 10.52 2.71 -5.42
N LYS A 70 10.88 3.77 -6.13
CA LYS A 70 11.70 3.67 -7.35
C LYS A 70 13.08 3.10 -7.04
N GLU A 71 13.70 3.59 -5.96
CA GLU A 71 15.00 3.12 -5.49
C GLU A 71 14.92 1.65 -5.04
N LEU A 72 13.95 1.34 -4.17
CA LEU A 72 13.76 0.00 -3.64
C LEU A 72 13.50 -1.02 -4.75
N ALA A 73 12.63 -0.69 -5.72
CA ALA A 73 12.33 -1.58 -6.84
C ALA A 73 13.57 -1.87 -7.69
N GLY A 74 14.36 -0.83 -8.02
CA GLY A 74 15.61 -1.00 -8.78
C GLY A 74 16.65 -1.86 -8.04
N THR A 75 16.80 -1.64 -6.73
CA THR A 75 17.70 -2.44 -5.90
C THR A 75 17.22 -3.90 -5.82
N LEU A 76 15.92 -4.13 -5.62
CA LEU A 76 15.32 -5.45 -5.53
C LEU A 76 15.47 -6.24 -6.84
N GLU A 77 15.29 -5.57 -7.99
CA GLU A 77 15.50 -6.17 -9.31
C GLU A 77 16.98 -6.50 -9.55
N GLY A 78 17.89 -5.61 -9.12
CA GLY A 78 19.32 -5.87 -9.18
C GLY A 78 19.75 -7.08 -8.35
N ASP A 79 19.25 -7.20 -7.12
CA ASP A 79 19.58 -8.29 -6.20
C ASP A 79 19.00 -9.64 -6.66
N THR A 80 17.82 -9.62 -7.27
CA THR A 80 17.09 -10.86 -7.60
C THR A 80 17.21 -11.27 -9.06
N GLY A 81 17.59 -10.37 -9.96
CA GLY A 81 17.52 -10.57 -11.40
C GLY A 81 16.10 -10.78 -11.94
N ARG A 82 15.06 -10.36 -11.18
CA ARG A 82 13.65 -10.62 -11.47
C ARG A 82 12.85 -9.32 -11.43
N ASN A 83 11.81 -9.25 -12.26
CA ASN A 83 10.85 -8.14 -12.23
C ASN A 83 10.19 -8.03 -10.84
N SER A 84 10.19 -6.83 -10.27
CA SER A 84 9.62 -6.53 -8.94
C SER A 84 8.11 -6.38 -8.95
N GLY A 85 7.50 -6.17 -10.11
CA GLY A 85 6.10 -5.81 -10.25
C GLY A 85 5.82 -4.30 -10.11
N TYR A 86 6.85 -3.47 -9.87
CA TYR A 86 6.77 -2.01 -9.94
C TYR A 86 7.01 -1.55 -11.38
N LYS A 87 6.21 -0.58 -11.86
CA LYS A 87 6.42 0.05 -13.16
C LYS A 87 6.00 1.51 -13.13
N GLN A 88 6.91 2.40 -13.51
CA GLN A 88 6.58 3.80 -13.77
C GLN A 88 5.81 3.90 -15.10
N VAL A 89 4.56 4.38 -15.06
CA VAL A 89 3.64 4.41 -16.22
C VAL A 89 2.94 5.75 -16.41
N SER A 90 3.17 6.70 -15.56
CA SER A 90 2.43 7.96 -15.49
C SER A 90 1.00 7.86 -14.94
N VAL A 91 0.33 9.00 -14.80
CA VAL A 91 -1.07 9.09 -14.37
C VAL A 91 -1.81 10.15 -15.18
N LEU A 92 -3.09 9.91 -15.44
CA LEU A 92 -4.07 10.89 -15.93
C LEU A 92 -5.14 11.12 -14.85
N ALA A 93 -5.14 12.32 -14.25
CA ALA A 93 -6.19 12.72 -13.33
C ALA A 93 -7.29 13.45 -14.08
N LEU A 94 -8.40 12.75 -14.35
CA LEU A 94 -9.49 13.23 -15.20
C LEU A 94 -10.27 14.38 -14.54
N ARG A 95 -10.64 15.41 -15.33
CA ARG A 95 -11.54 16.48 -14.93
C ARG A 95 -12.44 16.88 -16.09
N LYS A 96 -13.71 17.28 -15.78
CA LYS A 96 -14.71 17.65 -16.80
C LYS A 96 -14.55 19.05 -17.36
N THR A 97 -13.98 19.96 -16.61
CA THR A 97 -13.87 21.38 -17.00
C THR A 97 -12.41 21.82 -16.97
N GLU A 98 -12.04 22.73 -17.86
CA GLU A 98 -10.70 23.32 -17.91
C GLU A 98 -10.31 24.02 -16.59
N GLU A 99 -11.29 24.64 -15.94
CA GLU A 99 -11.08 25.23 -14.60
C GLU A 99 -10.58 24.18 -13.61
N LYS A 100 -11.23 22.99 -13.56
CA LYS A 100 -10.84 21.90 -12.64
C LYS A 100 -9.53 21.24 -13.04
N VAL A 101 -9.20 21.17 -14.33
CA VAL A 101 -7.87 20.76 -14.81
C VAL A 101 -6.83 21.75 -14.31
N THR A 102 -7.07 23.07 -14.47
CA THR A 102 -6.15 24.12 -14.07
C THR A 102 -5.95 24.16 -12.54
N GLU A 103 -6.99 24.02 -11.73
CA GLU A 103 -6.87 23.92 -10.27
C GLU A 103 -5.94 22.77 -9.86
N LEU A 104 -6.13 21.59 -10.47
CA LEU A 104 -5.33 20.41 -10.14
C LEU A 104 -3.89 20.53 -10.67
N PHE A 105 -3.71 21.12 -11.83
CA PHE A 105 -2.39 21.39 -12.40
C PHE A 105 -1.58 22.34 -11.52
N ASN A 106 -2.21 23.41 -11.00
CA ASN A 106 -1.55 24.35 -10.09
C ASN A 106 -1.14 23.64 -8.78
N LEU A 107 -2.01 22.81 -8.21
CA LEU A 107 -1.67 22.00 -7.04
C LEU A 107 -0.50 21.05 -7.32
N ALA A 108 -0.47 20.41 -8.50
CA ALA A 108 0.61 19.52 -8.88
C ALA A 108 1.95 20.27 -9.00
N ASN A 109 1.96 21.46 -9.60
CA ASN A 109 3.18 22.29 -9.71
C ASN A 109 3.66 22.79 -8.35
N GLU A 110 2.75 23.15 -7.44
CA GLU A 110 3.11 23.52 -6.06
C GLU A 110 3.84 22.37 -5.37
N ARG A 111 3.30 21.14 -5.49
CA ARG A 111 3.88 19.94 -4.87
C ARG A 111 5.16 19.47 -5.54
N HIS A 112 5.35 19.79 -6.81
CA HIS A 112 6.56 19.44 -7.54
C HIS A 112 7.80 20.14 -6.98
N LEU A 113 7.65 21.31 -6.35
CA LEU A 113 8.76 22.06 -5.75
C LEU A 113 9.54 21.27 -4.70
N ASP A 114 8.89 20.28 -4.05
CA ASP A 114 9.50 19.41 -3.04
C ASP A 114 9.35 17.91 -3.37
N ALA A 115 9.01 17.57 -4.62
CA ALA A 115 8.80 16.20 -5.10
C ALA A 115 9.22 16.04 -6.57
N GLU A 116 10.51 16.21 -6.85
CA GLU A 116 11.08 16.10 -8.23
C GLU A 116 10.77 14.76 -8.90
N VAL A 117 10.56 13.71 -8.11
CA VAL A 117 10.16 12.37 -8.59
C VAL A 117 8.84 12.38 -9.38
N MET A 118 8.02 13.42 -9.25
CA MET A 118 6.84 13.63 -10.10
C MET A 118 7.16 13.72 -11.60
N GLY A 119 8.36 14.17 -11.94
CA GLY A 119 8.77 14.34 -13.33
C GLY A 119 7.96 15.41 -14.08
N GLU A 120 7.64 15.16 -15.34
CA GLU A 120 6.87 16.09 -16.17
C GLU A 120 5.41 16.19 -15.69
N ILE A 121 4.89 17.42 -15.65
CA ILE A 121 3.49 17.74 -15.34
C ILE A 121 2.90 18.53 -16.51
N ALA A 122 1.77 18.08 -17.05
CA ALA A 122 1.09 18.73 -18.16
C ALA A 122 -0.43 18.76 -17.99
N LYS A 123 -1.06 19.77 -18.58
CA LYS A 123 -2.51 19.76 -18.85
C LYS A 123 -2.73 19.10 -20.20
N LEU A 124 -3.63 18.15 -20.27
CA LEU A 124 -4.01 17.48 -21.52
C LEU A 124 -5.46 17.79 -21.86
N SER A 125 -5.70 18.08 -23.14
CA SER A 125 -7.03 18.18 -23.74
C SER A 125 -7.76 16.82 -23.67
N GLU A 126 -9.04 16.83 -24.03
CA GLU A 126 -9.82 15.61 -24.18
C GLU A 126 -9.20 14.64 -25.20
N GLU A 127 -8.78 15.17 -26.37
CA GLU A 127 -8.17 14.39 -27.42
C GLU A 127 -6.84 13.76 -26.99
N GLU A 128 -5.94 14.53 -26.38
CA GLU A 128 -4.66 14.04 -25.85
C GLU A 128 -4.85 13.02 -24.73
N THR A 129 -5.85 13.23 -23.87
CA THR A 129 -6.24 12.27 -22.80
C THR A 129 -6.67 10.94 -23.42
N LYS A 130 -7.53 10.98 -24.47
CA LYS A 130 -8.01 9.78 -25.16
C LYS A 130 -6.91 9.06 -25.94
N GLN A 131 -5.95 9.79 -26.50
CA GLN A 131 -4.78 9.17 -27.15
C GLN A 131 -3.94 8.34 -26.18
N LYS A 132 -3.77 8.82 -24.92
CA LYS A 132 -3.02 8.09 -23.88
C LYS A 132 -3.82 6.96 -23.23
N PHE A 133 -5.13 7.07 -23.13
CA PHE A 133 -6.03 6.05 -22.60
C PHE A 133 -7.27 5.93 -23.49
N PRO A 134 -7.25 5.06 -24.52
CA PRO A 134 -8.31 4.98 -25.53
C PRO A 134 -9.70 4.67 -25.00
N LEU A 135 -9.81 4.04 -23.83
CA LEU A 135 -11.07 3.69 -23.19
C LEU A 135 -11.67 4.82 -22.34
N VAL A 136 -11.07 6.01 -22.27
CA VAL A 136 -11.69 7.12 -21.53
C VAL A 136 -12.94 7.61 -22.27
N LYS A 137 -14.03 7.87 -21.52
CA LYS A 137 -15.23 8.49 -22.06
C LYS A 137 -15.01 9.93 -22.50
N PRO A 138 -15.75 10.43 -23.49
CA PRO A 138 -15.71 11.83 -23.92
C PRO A 138 -15.99 12.81 -22.77
N GLY A 139 -15.51 14.05 -22.92
CA GLY A 139 -15.78 15.16 -22.01
C GLY A 139 -14.80 15.25 -20.83
N PHE A 140 -13.63 14.62 -20.89
CA PHE A 140 -12.60 14.71 -19.85
C PHE A 140 -11.27 15.16 -20.44
N GLY A 141 -10.78 16.31 -19.97
CA GLY A 141 -9.36 16.62 -19.98
C GLY A 141 -8.69 16.03 -18.74
N SER A 142 -7.35 16.13 -18.66
CA SER A 142 -6.61 15.58 -17.53
C SER A 142 -5.38 16.39 -17.12
N VAL A 143 -4.91 16.14 -15.90
CA VAL A 143 -3.55 16.47 -15.47
C VAL A 143 -2.71 15.20 -15.59
N TYR A 144 -1.64 15.30 -16.35
CA TYR A 144 -0.64 14.26 -16.54
C TYR A 144 0.53 14.45 -15.56
N VAL A 145 1.02 13.33 -14.98
CA VAL A 145 2.26 13.32 -14.17
C VAL A 145 3.07 12.08 -14.56
N SER A 146 4.27 12.29 -15.10
CA SER A 146 5.08 11.22 -15.68
C SER A 146 5.71 10.29 -14.64
N GLY A 147 5.97 10.79 -13.42
CA GLY A 147 6.63 10.04 -12.36
C GLY A 147 5.71 9.06 -11.60
N ALA A 148 4.41 9.07 -11.90
CA ALA A 148 3.49 8.13 -11.28
C ALA A 148 3.76 6.69 -11.73
N ALA A 149 3.44 5.74 -10.84
CA ALA A 149 3.72 4.33 -11.07
C ALA A 149 2.55 3.44 -10.64
N ARG A 150 2.62 2.20 -11.06
CA ARG A 150 1.81 1.10 -10.54
C ARG A 150 2.69 0.01 -9.94
N VAL A 151 2.13 -0.78 -9.06
CA VAL A 151 2.82 -1.93 -8.47
C VAL A 151 1.86 -3.10 -8.28
N ASN A 152 2.27 -4.29 -8.67
CA ASN A 152 1.59 -5.51 -8.28
C ASN A 152 2.02 -5.85 -6.85
N GLY A 153 1.13 -5.58 -5.87
CA GLY A 153 1.46 -5.73 -4.45
C GLY A 153 1.84 -7.15 -4.04
N SER A 154 1.17 -8.16 -4.60
CA SER A 154 1.50 -9.57 -4.35
C SER A 154 2.90 -9.91 -4.84
N LEU A 155 3.20 -9.56 -6.09
CA LEU A 155 4.49 -9.85 -6.71
C LEU A 155 5.62 -9.09 -6.01
N PHE A 156 5.41 -7.81 -5.69
CA PHE A 156 6.42 -6.99 -5.01
C PHE A 156 6.76 -7.57 -3.63
N CYS A 157 5.73 -7.93 -2.86
CA CYS A 157 5.89 -8.54 -1.54
C CYS A 157 6.61 -9.91 -1.63
N GLU A 158 6.22 -10.74 -2.61
CA GLU A 158 6.89 -12.03 -2.88
C GLU A 158 8.37 -11.85 -3.19
N ARG A 159 8.74 -10.84 -4.00
CA ARG A 159 10.14 -10.57 -4.35
C ARG A 159 10.95 -10.07 -3.16
N LEU A 160 10.36 -9.22 -2.32
CA LEU A 160 11.00 -8.78 -1.06
C LEU A 160 11.28 -9.97 -0.14
N LEU A 161 10.28 -10.83 0.08
CA LEU A 161 10.44 -12.02 0.93
C LEU A 161 11.42 -13.03 0.34
N TYR A 162 11.41 -13.21 -0.98
CA TYR A 162 12.38 -14.04 -1.67
C TYR A 162 13.82 -13.53 -1.45
N ALA A 163 14.07 -12.26 -1.71
CA ALA A 163 15.39 -11.65 -1.52
C ALA A 163 15.83 -11.70 -0.04
N ALA A 164 14.93 -11.42 0.89
CA ALA A 164 15.20 -11.52 2.31
C ALA A 164 15.62 -12.94 2.72
N LYS A 165 14.92 -13.96 2.21
CA LYS A 165 15.24 -15.36 2.47
C LYS A 165 16.59 -15.77 1.91
N GLU A 166 16.92 -15.39 0.67
CA GLU A 166 18.24 -15.63 0.06
C GLU A 166 19.37 -14.98 0.91
N ASN A 167 19.11 -13.84 1.55
CA ASN A 167 20.03 -13.19 2.47
C ASN A 167 20.02 -13.77 3.90
N GLY A 168 19.31 -14.88 4.13
CA GLY A 168 19.36 -15.61 5.42
C GLY A 168 18.25 -15.28 6.42
N VAL A 169 17.23 -14.50 6.04
CA VAL A 169 16.06 -14.31 6.90
C VAL A 169 15.30 -15.64 7.06
N LYS A 170 14.99 -16.00 8.29
CA LYS A 170 14.13 -17.16 8.60
C LYS A 170 12.68 -16.74 8.44
N ILE A 171 11.94 -17.38 7.54
CA ILE A 171 10.51 -17.18 7.37
C ILE A 171 9.78 -18.36 8.00
N LYS A 172 8.95 -18.09 9.03
CA LYS A 172 8.12 -19.06 9.71
C LYS A 172 6.66 -18.85 9.32
N SER A 173 5.99 -19.90 8.88
CA SER A 173 4.54 -19.92 8.74
C SER A 173 3.92 -20.24 10.09
N GLY A 174 2.91 -19.48 10.50
CA GLY A 174 2.18 -19.70 11.76
C GLY A 174 1.65 -18.41 12.33
N ARG A 175 0.70 -18.55 13.26
CA ARG A 175 0.14 -17.42 13.99
C ARG A 175 1.03 -17.06 15.17
N ALA A 176 1.49 -15.82 15.18
CA ALA A 176 2.21 -15.28 16.33
C ALA A 176 1.24 -14.86 17.44
N HIS A 177 1.62 -15.15 18.68
CA HIS A 177 0.96 -14.71 19.90
C HIS A 177 1.88 -13.78 20.66
N PHE A 178 1.38 -12.66 21.15
CA PHE A 178 2.12 -11.69 21.93
C PHE A 178 1.52 -11.57 23.32
N SER A 179 2.30 -11.88 24.36
CA SER A 179 1.81 -11.95 25.73
C SER A 179 2.03 -10.65 26.52
N THR A 180 1.38 -10.55 27.67
CA THR A 180 1.44 -9.36 28.55
C THR A 180 2.84 -9.05 29.10
N ASP A 181 3.72 -10.06 29.16
CA ASP A 181 5.14 -9.92 29.54
C ASP A 181 6.07 -9.73 28.34
N GLY A 182 5.51 -9.52 27.15
CA GLY A 182 6.26 -9.22 25.92
C GLY A 182 6.86 -10.43 25.23
N LYS A 183 6.46 -11.66 25.55
CA LYS A 183 6.94 -12.84 24.84
C LYS A 183 6.18 -13.06 23.53
N VAL A 184 6.90 -13.52 22.52
CA VAL A 184 6.33 -13.97 21.25
C VAL A 184 6.35 -15.49 21.23
N ARG A 185 5.22 -16.11 20.84
CA ARG A 185 5.10 -17.56 20.61
C ARG A 185 4.55 -17.85 19.23
N VAL A 186 5.03 -18.94 18.65
CA VAL A 186 4.51 -19.49 17.38
C VAL A 186 4.39 -21.00 17.55
N ASP A 187 3.21 -21.56 17.28
CA ASP A 187 2.93 -22.98 17.43
C ASP A 187 3.30 -23.54 18.83
N GLY A 188 3.18 -22.71 19.87
CA GLY A 188 3.48 -23.06 21.26
C GLY A 188 4.95 -22.92 21.66
N GLU A 189 5.85 -22.61 20.74
CA GLU A 189 7.28 -22.39 21.01
C GLU A 189 7.58 -20.89 21.21
N ASP A 190 8.43 -20.56 22.18
CA ASP A 190 8.88 -19.19 22.44
C ASP A 190 9.87 -18.77 21.35
N GLU A 191 9.64 -17.57 20.76
CA GLU A 191 10.54 -16.92 19.83
C GLU A 191 11.26 -15.77 20.53
N HIS A 192 12.56 -15.94 20.77
CA HIS A 192 13.38 -14.95 21.49
C HIS A 192 13.84 -13.83 20.56
N TYR A 193 13.72 -12.58 21.00
CA TYR A 193 14.14 -11.39 20.27
C TYR A 193 14.82 -10.35 21.17
N ASP A 194 15.71 -9.56 20.60
CA ASP A 194 16.24 -8.32 21.17
C ASP A 194 15.38 -7.12 20.76
N LYS A 195 14.82 -7.18 19.53
CA LYS A 195 13.86 -6.19 18.98
C LYS A 195 12.73 -6.90 18.26
N LEU A 196 11.53 -6.35 18.38
CA LEU A 196 10.31 -6.85 17.76
C LEU A 196 9.69 -5.78 16.85
N ILE A 197 9.35 -6.15 15.62
CA ILE A 197 8.56 -5.33 14.70
C ILE A 197 7.20 -5.97 14.53
N ILE A 198 6.13 -5.23 14.84
CA ILE A 198 4.75 -5.68 14.63
C ILE A 198 4.18 -4.96 13.41
N ALA A 199 3.98 -5.72 12.32
CA ALA A 199 3.39 -5.30 11.04
C ALA A 199 2.16 -6.13 10.70
N ALA A 200 1.31 -6.43 11.70
CA ALA A 200 0.22 -7.41 11.65
C ALA A 200 -1.02 -6.94 10.87
N GLY A 201 -0.99 -5.76 10.22
CA GLY A 201 -2.09 -5.27 9.38
C GLY A 201 -3.42 -5.25 10.14
N ALA A 202 -4.49 -5.77 9.52
CA ALA A 202 -5.82 -5.77 10.12
C ALA A 202 -5.94 -6.63 11.39
N TRP A 203 -5.02 -7.59 11.60
CA TRP A 203 -5.00 -8.49 12.76
C TRP A 203 -4.29 -7.90 13.99
N LEU A 204 -3.85 -6.63 13.93
CA LEU A 204 -3.17 -5.97 15.06
C LEU A 204 -4.02 -6.02 16.35
N LYS A 205 -5.34 -5.80 16.20
CA LYS A 205 -6.22 -5.80 17.37
C LYS A 205 -6.20 -7.16 18.09
N GLU A 206 -6.34 -8.25 17.36
CA GLU A 206 -6.34 -9.60 17.93
C GLU A 206 -5.01 -9.91 18.63
N LEU A 207 -3.88 -9.54 17.99
CA LEU A 207 -2.55 -9.75 18.56
C LEU A 207 -2.35 -8.95 19.88
N LEU A 208 -2.83 -7.71 19.93
CA LEU A 208 -2.65 -6.84 21.09
C LEU A 208 -3.66 -7.09 22.21
N ASP A 209 -4.87 -7.55 21.88
CA ASP A 209 -5.85 -7.99 22.90
C ASP A 209 -5.27 -9.12 23.79
N GLU A 210 -4.49 -10.03 23.21
CA GLU A 210 -3.79 -11.10 23.97
C GLU A 210 -2.77 -10.55 24.98
N ALA A 211 -2.19 -9.40 24.69
CA ALA A 211 -1.26 -8.69 25.60
C ALA A 211 -1.95 -7.65 26.50
N SER A 212 -3.29 -7.69 26.58
CA SER A 212 -4.11 -6.77 27.38
C SER A 212 -3.96 -5.30 26.97
N PHE A 213 -3.75 -5.03 25.68
CA PHE A 213 -3.85 -3.70 25.11
C PHE A 213 -5.23 -3.50 24.49
N HIS A 214 -5.75 -2.28 24.64
CA HIS A 214 -6.84 -1.78 23.82
C HIS A 214 -6.30 -1.07 22.59
N THR A 215 -6.85 -1.34 21.39
CA THR A 215 -6.52 -0.60 20.17
C THR A 215 -7.76 -0.14 19.43
N GLU A 216 -7.70 1.09 18.91
CA GLU A 216 -8.73 1.67 18.04
C GLU A 216 -8.53 1.34 16.55
N VAL A 217 -7.56 0.51 16.20
CA VAL A 217 -7.38 0.03 14.83
C VAL A 217 -8.51 -0.92 14.47
N LEU A 218 -9.18 -0.64 13.36
CA LEU A 218 -10.35 -1.37 12.88
C LEU A 218 -10.06 -2.01 11.52
N ALA A 219 -10.81 -3.06 11.21
CA ALA A 219 -10.77 -3.76 9.93
C ALA A 219 -11.85 -3.20 8.97
N GLN A 220 -11.49 -2.96 7.71
CA GLN A 220 -12.40 -2.53 6.65
C GLN A 220 -12.22 -3.40 5.42
N LYS A 221 -13.27 -4.10 5.03
CA LYS A 221 -13.31 -4.83 3.76
C LYS A 221 -13.27 -3.88 2.58
N GLY A 222 -12.58 -4.27 1.52
CA GLY A 222 -12.57 -3.61 0.23
C GLY A 222 -12.50 -4.61 -0.90
N GLN A 223 -13.29 -4.38 -1.94
CA GLN A 223 -13.35 -5.20 -3.15
C GLN A 223 -12.79 -4.45 -4.34
N LEU A 224 -12.08 -5.17 -5.21
CA LEU A 224 -11.54 -4.70 -6.49
C LEU A 224 -12.01 -5.64 -7.59
N LEU A 225 -12.22 -5.12 -8.79
CA LEU A 225 -12.46 -5.94 -9.95
C LEU A 225 -11.22 -5.97 -10.84
N GLU A 226 -10.89 -7.15 -11.34
CA GLU A 226 -9.97 -7.36 -12.42
C GLU A 226 -10.79 -7.51 -13.72
N LEU A 227 -10.52 -6.63 -14.69
CA LEU A 227 -11.15 -6.63 -15.99
C LEU A 227 -10.16 -7.16 -17.02
N ASP A 228 -10.65 -7.98 -17.96
CA ASP A 228 -9.89 -8.52 -19.08
C ASP A 228 -10.14 -7.71 -20.34
N PHE A 229 -9.12 -6.99 -20.78
CA PHE A 229 -9.04 -6.24 -22.03
C PHE A 229 -7.84 -6.73 -22.86
N SER A 230 -7.62 -8.05 -22.91
CA SER A 230 -6.50 -8.68 -23.60
C SER A 230 -6.41 -8.37 -25.10
N GLU A 231 -7.46 -7.78 -25.69
CA GLU A 231 -7.43 -7.21 -27.02
C GLU A 231 -6.60 -5.92 -27.15
N PHE A 232 -6.19 -5.31 -26.02
CA PHE A 232 -5.38 -4.10 -26.00
C PHE A 232 -3.97 -4.33 -25.41
N GLN A 233 -2.99 -3.60 -25.92
CA GLN A 233 -1.65 -3.49 -25.36
C GLN A 233 -1.66 -2.43 -24.25
N THR A 234 -1.87 -2.84 -23.00
CA THR A 234 -2.06 -1.93 -21.86
C THR A 234 -0.80 -1.66 -21.05
N ASP A 235 0.32 -2.21 -21.47
CA ASP A 235 1.59 -2.24 -20.72
C ASP A 235 2.10 -0.85 -20.35
N GLU A 236 1.93 0.14 -21.24
CA GLU A 236 2.38 1.52 -21.05
C GLU A 236 1.21 2.49 -20.73
N TRP A 237 0.01 1.96 -20.53
CA TRP A 237 -1.13 2.82 -20.24
C TRP A 237 -1.00 3.46 -18.86
N PRO A 238 -1.35 4.76 -18.74
CA PRO A 238 -1.30 5.48 -17.47
C PRO A 238 -2.33 4.97 -16.47
N VAL A 239 -2.05 5.14 -15.19
CA VAL A 239 -3.06 5.05 -14.15
C VAL A 239 -4.10 6.15 -14.35
N ILE A 240 -5.38 5.85 -14.19
CA ILE A 240 -6.47 6.82 -14.31
C ILE A 240 -7.03 7.12 -12.93
N LEU A 241 -7.03 8.41 -12.58
CA LEU A 241 -7.64 8.96 -11.36
C LEU A 241 -8.85 9.81 -11.75
N PRO A 242 -10.05 9.22 -11.84
CA PRO A 242 -11.27 9.96 -12.11
C PRO A 242 -11.63 10.87 -10.93
N PRO A 243 -12.56 11.84 -11.09
CA PRO A 243 -13.08 12.65 -9.99
C PRO A 243 -14.07 11.84 -9.14
N SER A 244 -13.64 10.71 -8.62
CA SER A 244 -14.40 9.76 -7.85
C SER A 244 -13.53 9.07 -6.80
N ALA A 245 -14.12 8.20 -5.99
CA ALA A 245 -13.39 7.37 -5.03
C ALA A 245 -12.76 6.11 -5.65
N LYS A 246 -13.09 5.81 -6.90
CA LYS A 246 -12.54 4.67 -7.64
C LYS A 246 -11.34 5.10 -8.47
N SER A 247 -10.53 4.12 -8.81
CA SER A 247 -9.37 4.28 -9.71
C SER A 247 -9.41 3.20 -10.78
N ILE A 248 -8.71 3.44 -11.89
CA ILE A 248 -8.55 2.49 -13.00
C ILE A 248 -7.05 2.32 -13.20
N VAL A 249 -6.56 1.11 -13.03
CA VAL A 249 -5.13 0.80 -13.04
C VAL A 249 -4.85 -0.27 -14.08
N PRO A 250 -4.41 0.12 -15.28
CA PRO A 250 -3.97 -0.84 -16.29
C PRO A 250 -2.68 -1.55 -15.84
N PHE A 251 -2.61 -2.85 -16.09
CA PHE A 251 -1.43 -3.69 -15.97
C PHE A 251 -1.08 -4.29 -17.33
N ASP A 252 -0.04 -5.11 -17.38
CA ASP A 252 0.39 -5.75 -18.62
C ASP A 252 -0.67 -6.74 -19.13
N ASN A 253 -0.63 -7.01 -20.44
CA ASN A 253 -1.46 -8.00 -21.14
C ASN A 253 -2.97 -7.76 -21.02
N GLY A 254 -3.44 -6.52 -21.05
CA GLY A 254 -4.86 -6.18 -21.05
C GLY A 254 -5.55 -6.26 -19.68
N LYS A 255 -4.83 -6.58 -18.62
CA LYS A 255 -5.39 -6.59 -17.27
C LYS A 255 -5.62 -5.18 -16.77
N ILE A 256 -6.84 -4.85 -16.33
CA ILE A 256 -7.18 -3.56 -15.72
C ILE A 256 -7.83 -3.79 -14.35
N ILE A 257 -7.23 -3.23 -13.30
CA ILE A 257 -7.80 -3.25 -11.95
C ILE A 257 -8.65 -2.01 -11.74
N VAL A 258 -9.88 -2.18 -11.25
CA VAL A 258 -10.79 -1.07 -10.93
C VAL A 258 -11.35 -1.21 -9.52
N GLY A 259 -11.54 -0.09 -8.84
CA GLY A 259 -12.10 -0.07 -7.48
C GLY A 259 -11.46 1.02 -6.59
N ALA A 260 -11.74 0.95 -5.29
CA ALA A 260 -12.30 -0.15 -4.52
C ALA A 260 -13.57 0.26 -3.75
N THR A 261 -14.27 -0.74 -3.16
CA THR A 261 -15.32 -0.47 -2.16
C THR A 261 -14.74 -0.11 -0.81
N HIS A 262 -15.60 0.41 0.10
CA HIS A 262 -15.28 0.76 1.48
C HIS A 262 -16.35 0.24 2.43
N GLU A 263 -16.19 -1.00 2.92
CA GLU A 263 -17.21 -1.74 3.66
C GLU A 263 -16.80 -1.91 5.14
N LYS A 264 -17.09 -0.91 5.98
CA LYS A 264 -16.69 -0.89 7.39
C LYS A 264 -17.36 -2.00 8.21
N ALA A 265 -18.63 -2.29 7.95
CA ALA A 265 -19.41 -3.26 8.71
C ALA A 265 -19.05 -4.73 8.39
N ALA A 266 -18.35 -4.98 7.29
CA ALA A 266 -18.04 -6.33 6.83
C ALA A 266 -16.77 -6.94 7.48
N GLY A 267 -15.94 -6.12 8.15
CA GLY A 267 -14.76 -6.59 8.90
C GLY A 267 -13.86 -7.49 8.07
N PHE A 268 -13.68 -8.73 8.50
CA PHE A 268 -12.84 -9.76 7.88
C PHE A 268 -13.56 -10.66 6.87
N ASP A 269 -14.77 -10.33 6.45
CA ASP A 269 -15.44 -11.11 5.40
C ASP A 269 -14.70 -10.98 4.07
N THR A 270 -14.17 -12.08 3.57
CA THR A 270 -13.40 -12.14 2.32
C THR A 270 -14.22 -12.59 1.10
N LYS A 271 -15.54 -12.76 1.25
CA LYS A 271 -16.42 -13.19 0.16
C LYS A 271 -16.75 -12.00 -0.76
N PRO A 272 -16.59 -12.12 -2.08
CA PRO A 272 -17.11 -11.13 -3.02
C PRO A 272 -18.63 -10.97 -2.90
N THR A 273 -19.14 -9.75 -3.10
CA THR A 273 -20.59 -9.48 -3.11
C THR A 273 -21.05 -8.90 -4.44
N ALA A 274 -22.29 -9.19 -4.79
CA ALA A 274 -22.91 -8.66 -6.01
C ALA A 274 -23.06 -7.13 -5.94
N GLU A 275 -23.37 -6.62 -4.75
CA GLU A 275 -23.54 -5.19 -4.47
C GLU A 275 -22.21 -4.44 -4.65
N GLY A 276 -21.10 -4.96 -4.09
CA GLY A 276 -19.76 -4.37 -4.25
C GLY A 276 -19.31 -4.36 -5.70
N LYS A 277 -19.55 -5.46 -6.44
CA LYS A 277 -19.32 -5.51 -7.88
C LYS A 277 -20.13 -4.46 -8.63
N ALA A 278 -21.43 -4.35 -8.36
CA ALA A 278 -22.33 -3.39 -9.01
C ALA A 278 -21.92 -1.94 -8.69
N GLU A 279 -21.55 -1.62 -7.44
CA GLU A 279 -21.06 -0.31 -7.04
C GLU A 279 -19.86 0.12 -7.89
N ILE A 280 -18.84 -0.75 -7.99
CA ILE A 280 -17.63 -0.44 -8.75
C ILE A 280 -17.95 -0.25 -10.24
N LEU A 281 -18.69 -1.17 -10.84
CA LEU A 281 -19.04 -1.09 -12.26
C LEU A 281 -19.86 0.17 -12.59
N THR A 282 -20.85 0.51 -11.76
CA THR A 282 -21.68 1.70 -11.94
C THR A 282 -20.86 2.97 -11.90
N GLU A 283 -19.91 3.08 -10.96
CA GLU A 283 -19.09 4.27 -10.82
C GLU A 283 -18.03 4.38 -11.90
N VAL A 284 -17.31 3.27 -12.21
CA VAL A 284 -16.25 3.26 -13.23
C VAL A 284 -16.80 3.45 -14.63
N SER A 285 -18.00 2.94 -14.94
CA SER A 285 -18.66 3.14 -16.23
C SER A 285 -18.97 4.60 -16.57
N GLN A 286 -18.86 5.51 -15.62
CA GLN A 286 -18.98 6.95 -15.90
C GLN A 286 -17.73 7.54 -16.57
N PHE A 287 -16.61 6.85 -16.50
CA PHE A 287 -15.29 7.31 -16.93
C PHE A 287 -14.65 6.44 -18.01
N MET A 288 -15.08 5.18 -18.11
CA MET A 288 -14.51 4.18 -19.02
C MET A 288 -15.55 3.63 -19.96
N GLU A 289 -15.19 3.51 -21.25
CA GLU A 289 -16.02 2.94 -22.31
C GLU A 289 -15.98 1.40 -22.28
N GLY A 290 -16.99 0.77 -22.88
CA GLY A 290 -17.12 -0.67 -23.06
C GLY A 290 -18.15 -1.34 -22.14
N ASP A 291 -18.44 -2.60 -22.41
CA ASP A 291 -19.26 -3.45 -21.55
C ASP A 291 -18.38 -4.02 -20.41
N LEU A 292 -18.17 -3.19 -19.37
CA LEU A 292 -17.31 -3.56 -18.26
C LEU A 292 -17.79 -4.80 -17.50
N ALA A 293 -19.10 -5.06 -17.50
CA ALA A 293 -19.68 -6.20 -16.77
C ALA A 293 -19.24 -7.54 -17.37
N SER A 294 -19.18 -7.62 -18.71
CA SER A 294 -18.70 -8.81 -19.42
C SER A 294 -17.19 -9.04 -19.31
N LYS A 295 -16.43 -7.98 -18.97
CA LYS A 295 -14.97 -8.01 -18.83
C LYS A 295 -14.47 -8.45 -17.45
N VAL A 296 -15.35 -8.63 -16.46
CA VAL A 296 -14.94 -9.01 -15.10
C VAL A 296 -14.40 -10.44 -15.08
N ALA A 297 -13.10 -10.58 -14.96
CA ALA A 297 -12.40 -11.85 -14.87
C ALA A 297 -12.25 -12.35 -13.42
N HIS A 298 -12.04 -11.41 -12.46
CA HIS A 298 -11.83 -11.76 -11.06
C HIS A 298 -12.31 -10.64 -10.12
N VAL A 299 -12.67 -11.02 -8.89
CA VAL A 299 -12.97 -10.09 -7.79
C VAL A 299 -12.01 -10.36 -6.65
N ALA A 300 -11.11 -9.42 -6.38
CA ALA A 300 -10.22 -9.50 -5.24
C ALA A 300 -10.85 -8.82 -4.01
N VAL A 301 -10.68 -9.44 -2.85
CA VAL A 301 -11.19 -8.92 -1.57
C VAL A 301 -10.05 -8.84 -0.58
N GLY A 302 -9.92 -7.69 0.10
CA GLY A 302 -8.92 -7.50 1.13
C GLY A 302 -9.44 -6.69 2.31
N THR A 303 -8.77 -6.85 3.45
CA THR A 303 -9.11 -6.18 4.71
C THR A 303 -8.06 -5.13 5.03
N ARG A 304 -8.45 -3.85 5.01
CA ARG A 304 -7.58 -2.72 5.33
C ARG A 304 -7.61 -2.45 6.83
N PRO A 305 -6.46 -2.25 7.49
CA PRO A 305 -6.41 -1.66 8.81
C PRO A 305 -6.60 -0.14 8.73
N TYR A 306 -7.45 0.43 9.55
CA TYR A 306 -7.63 1.89 9.61
C TYR A 306 -7.87 2.37 11.03
N THR A 307 -7.46 3.60 11.32
CA THR A 307 -7.75 4.33 12.55
C THR A 307 -9.01 5.20 12.39
N PRO A 308 -9.68 5.61 13.44
CA PRO A 308 -10.92 6.40 13.35
C PRO A 308 -10.81 7.66 12.48
N ASP A 309 -9.66 8.32 12.49
CA ASP A 309 -9.35 9.53 11.72
C ASP A 309 -8.53 9.27 10.45
N PHE A 310 -8.28 7.97 10.13
CA PHE A 310 -7.47 7.55 8.98
C PHE A 310 -6.00 8.02 9.00
N ALA A 311 -5.47 8.37 10.17
CA ALA A 311 -4.06 8.66 10.33
C ALA A 311 -3.25 7.38 10.60
N PRO A 312 -2.06 7.22 10.00
CA PRO A 312 -1.18 6.10 10.31
C PRO A 312 -0.58 6.26 11.71
N LEU A 313 -0.25 5.13 12.32
CA LEU A 313 0.56 5.06 13.54
C LEU A 313 1.87 4.33 13.25
N ILE A 314 2.98 4.89 13.76
CA ILE A 314 4.34 4.36 13.55
C ILE A 314 5.17 4.72 14.79
N GLY A 315 5.81 3.76 15.41
CA GLY A 315 6.70 4.02 16.55
C GLY A 315 6.78 2.86 17.52
N GLN A 316 7.11 3.19 18.75
CA GLN A 316 7.28 2.25 19.83
C GLN A 316 5.95 1.86 20.46
N LEU A 317 5.77 0.57 20.80
CA LEU A 317 4.59 0.13 21.55
C LEU A 317 4.66 0.69 22.99
N PRO A 318 3.61 1.36 23.49
CA PRO A 318 3.60 1.90 24.84
C PRO A 318 3.98 0.85 25.89
N GLY A 319 4.98 1.18 26.71
CA GLY A 319 5.48 0.29 27.76
C GLY A 319 6.46 -0.82 27.35
N PHE A 320 6.87 -0.86 26.07
CA PHE A 320 7.86 -1.83 25.56
C PHE A 320 8.94 -1.15 24.71
N GLU A 321 10.10 -0.90 25.27
CA GLU A 321 11.22 -0.19 24.61
C GLU A 321 11.84 -0.96 23.42
N SER A 322 11.64 -2.26 23.37
CA SER A 322 12.16 -3.12 22.31
C SER A 322 11.16 -3.46 21.21
N VAL A 323 9.91 -2.96 21.30
CA VAL A 323 8.82 -3.31 20.38
C VAL A 323 8.42 -2.09 19.56
N PHE A 324 8.52 -2.21 18.25
CA PHE A 324 8.12 -1.19 17.28
C PHE A 324 6.96 -1.69 16.44
N LEU A 325 6.08 -0.79 16.04
CA LEU A 325 4.93 -1.16 15.21
C LEU A 325 4.52 -0.05 14.25
N ALA A 326 3.83 -0.46 13.21
CA ALA A 326 3.10 0.45 12.32
C ALA A 326 1.77 -0.15 11.92
N ASN A 327 0.75 0.71 11.82
CA ASN A 327 -0.59 0.31 11.42
C ASN A 327 -1.42 1.51 10.92
N GLY A 328 -2.72 1.31 10.65
CA GLY A 328 -3.63 2.36 10.26
C GLY A 328 -3.41 2.93 8.86
N LEU A 329 -2.63 2.27 8.00
CA LEU A 329 -2.27 2.78 6.68
C LEU A 329 -3.46 2.83 5.69
N GLY A 330 -4.54 2.14 5.98
CA GLY A 330 -5.80 2.19 5.25
C GLY A 330 -5.66 1.90 3.76
N ALA A 331 -6.32 2.74 2.93
CA ALA A 331 -6.28 2.60 1.47
C ALA A 331 -4.93 2.97 0.84
N SER A 332 -4.00 3.56 1.60
CA SER A 332 -2.66 3.93 1.13
C SER A 332 -1.56 2.98 1.58
N GLY A 333 -1.92 1.86 2.21
CA GLY A 333 -0.95 0.91 2.76
C GLY A 333 0.06 0.38 1.77
N LEU A 334 -0.35 0.09 0.54
CA LEU A 334 0.59 -0.33 -0.50
C LEU A 334 1.49 0.82 -0.95
N THR A 335 0.97 2.04 -1.06
CA THR A 335 1.77 3.23 -1.41
C THR A 335 2.81 3.57 -0.34
N THR A 336 2.43 3.51 0.95
CA THR A 336 3.28 3.98 2.07
C THR A 336 4.10 2.87 2.72
N GLY A 337 3.70 1.61 2.53
CA GLY A 337 4.22 0.45 3.26
C GLY A 337 5.72 0.22 3.16
N PRO A 338 6.35 0.30 1.98
CA PRO A 338 7.79 0.09 1.88
C PRO A 338 8.62 1.09 2.69
N TYR A 339 8.26 2.37 2.66
CA TYR A 339 8.95 3.38 3.45
C TYR A 339 8.68 3.22 4.95
N VAL A 340 7.46 2.84 5.33
CA VAL A 340 7.14 2.48 6.72
C VAL A 340 7.95 1.27 7.18
N GLY A 341 8.13 0.26 6.32
CA GLY A 341 9.02 -0.88 6.60
C GLY A 341 10.47 -0.45 6.83
N LYS A 342 10.97 0.51 6.03
CA LYS A 342 12.28 1.15 6.23
C LYS A 342 12.36 1.83 7.60
N LEU A 343 11.38 2.66 7.94
CA LEU A 343 11.37 3.36 9.23
C LEU A 343 11.40 2.39 10.40
N LEU A 344 10.64 1.30 10.36
CA LEU A 344 10.65 0.28 11.40
C LEU A 344 11.97 -0.48 11.48
N ALA A 345 12.61 -0.75 10.34
CA ALA A 345 13.95 -1.35 10.29
C ALA A 345 15.00 -0.42 10.95
N ASP A 346 14.98 0.86 10.59
CA ASP A 346 15.88 1.87 11.17
C ASP A 346 15.69 1.99 12.68
N LEU A 347 14.44 2.04 13.16
CA LEU A 347 14.11 2.08 14.60
C LEU A 347 14.63 0.84 15.35
N ALA A 348 14.46 -0.35 14.75
CA ALA A 348 14.94 -1.59 15.36
C ALA A 348 16.47 -1.66 15.45
N LEU A 349 17.18 -1.03 14.51
CA LEU A 349 18.63 -0.89 14.51
C LEU A 349 19.13 0.23 15.43
N GLY A 350 18.24 1.09 15.94
CA GLY A 350 18.58 2.27 16.72
C GLY A 350 19.10 3.45 15.89
N ASN A 351 18.80 3.45 14.58
CA ASN A 351 19.13 4.54 13.67
C ASN A 351 18.16 5.72 13.84
N THR A 352 18.61 6.91 13.47
CA THR A 352 17.75 8.08 13.31
C THR A 352 16.87 7.93 12.09
N VAL A 353 15.64 8.45 12.15
CA VAL A 353 14.68 8.44 11.03
C VAL A 353 14.35 9.86 10.58
N ASP A 354 14.24 10.06 9.27
CA ASP A 354 13.93 11.35 8.65
C ASP A 354 12.41 11.59 8.61
N LEU A 355 11.73 11.37 9.74
CA LEU A 355 10.30 11.60 9.90
C LEU A 355 10.01 12.00 11.34
N ALA A 356 9.20 13.02 11.53
CA ALA A 356 8.78 13.50 12.85
C ALA A 356 7.77 12.52 13.47
N LEU A 357 8.27 11.46 14.14
CA LEU A 357 7.46 10.33 14.64
C LEU A 357 6.44 10.74 15.68
N GLU A 358 6.60 11.86 16.38
CA GLU A 358 5.62 12.43 17.30
C GLU A 358 4.25 12.71 16.66
N ASN A 359 4.22 12.83 15.32
CA ASN A 359 2.97 12.98 14.57
C ASN A 359 2.25 11.65 14.31
N TYR A 360 2.92 10.51 14.56
CA TYR A 360 2.44 9.16 14.25
C TYR A 360 2.40 8.24 15.49
N GLU A 361 2.48 8.81 16.68
CA GLU A 361 2.60 8.05 17.93
C GLU A 361 1.52 6.99 18.12
N PRO A 362 1.91 5.71 18.37
CA PRO A 362 0.98 4.63 18.66
C PRO A 362 0.09 4.86 19.88
N SER A 363 0.56 5.61 20.88
CA SER A 363 -0.18 5.95 22.11
C SER A 363 -1.49 6.69 21.88
N LYS A 364 -1.70 7.28 20.70
CA LYS A 364 -2.97 7.91 20.30
C LYS A 364 -4.09 6.89 20.08
N TYR A 365 -3.76 5.66 19.75
CA TYR A 365 -4.71 4.61 19.33
C TYR A 365 -4.53 3.30 20.09
N ILE A 366 -3.50 3.20 20.92
CA ILE A 366 -3.14 2.00 21.67
C ILE A 366 -2.89 2.39 23.13
N SER A 367 -3.62 1.76 24.05
CA SER A 367 -3.47 1.92 25.50
C SER A 367 -3.53 0.57 26.22
N ARG A 368 -2.97 0.51 27.42
CA ARG A 368 -3.16 -0.63 28.33
C ARG A 368 -4.41 -0.48 29.13
#